data_4c287cb34e67e214354a68fb9ff49fb8
#
_entry.id   4c287cb34e67e214354a68fb9ff49fb8
#
_cell.length_a   1.000
_cell.length_b   1.000
_cell.length_c   1.000
_cell.angle_alpha   90.00
_cell.angle_beta   90.00
_cell.angle_gamma   90.00
#
_symmetry.space_group_name_H-M   'P 1'
#
loop_
_entity.id
_entity.type
_entity.pdbx_description
1 polymer ?
#
loop_
_entity_poly.entity_id
_entity_poly.type
_entity_poly.pdbx_seq_one_letter_code
_entity_poly.pdbx_strand_id
1 'polypeptide(L)'
;MILALQRATHATLHALAVRLAGLNLTASEINVLANLADGRTRSIGELGSDTATRPTTLTSVLDRLVRKDYVTRELDPGDRRSFRVSLTADGRRVAGAARAAAEDLERTALAAVSDADLAGFRVVTRALTAVTEVSR
;
A
#
# COMPACT_ATOMS: atom_id res chain seq x y z
N MET A 1 21.04 -9.42 -3.53
CA MET A 1 20.20 -8.22 -3.77
C MET A 1 18.73 -8.46 -3.49
N ILE A 2 18.03 -9.39 -4.17
CA ILE A 2 16.60 -9.68 -3.97
C ILE A 2 16.24 -10.04 -2.52
N LEU A 3 17.03 -10.91 -1.88
CA LEU A 3 16.80 -11.27 -0.46
C LEU A 3 17.01 -10.09 0.50
N ALA A 4 17.91 -9.15 0.15
CA ALA A 4 18.07 -7.93 0.95
C ALA A 4 16.85 -7.02 0.82
N LEU A 5 16.30 -6.87 -0.38
CA LEU A 5 15.07 -6.10 -0.62
C LEU A 5 13.88 -6.72 0.12
N GLN A 6 13.73 -8.05 0.10
CA GLN A 6 12.69 -8.74 0.85
C GLN A 6 12.81 -8.51 2.37
N ARG A 7 14.05 -8.61 2.92
CA ARG A 7 14.28 -8.32 4.34
C ARG A 7 13.94 -6.88 4.69
N ALA A 8 14.34 -5.91 3.84
CA ALA A 8 14.02 -4.51 4.04
C ALA A 8 12.50 -4.28 4.03
N THR A 9 11.77 -4.88 3.08
CA THR A 9 10.32 -4.81 3.01
C THR A 9 9.66 -5.36 4.28
N HIS A 10 10.09 -6.52 4.77
CA HIS A 10 9.57 -7.08 6.02
C HIS A 10 9.87 -6.19 7.23
N ALA A 11 11.08 -5.66 7.33
CA ALA A 11 11.47 -4.79 8.44
C ALA A 11 10.65 -3.48 8.45
N THR A 12 10.46 -2.86 7.29
CA THR A 12 9.66 -1.62 7.18
C THR A 12 8.18 -1.85 7.48
N LEU A 13 7.59 -2.92 6.97
CA LEU A 13 6.21 -3.29 7.28
C LEU A 13 6.01 -3.59 8.77
N HIS A 14 6.98 -4.27 9.40
CA HIS A 14 6.93 -4.52 10.85
C HIS A 14 7.03 -3.21 11.65
N ALA A 15 7.95 -2.33 11.28
CA ALA A 15 8.11 -1.02 11.93
C ALA A 15 6.84 -0.17 11.81
N LEU A 16 6.16 -0.19 10.66
CA LEU A 16 4.86 0.48 10.47
C LEU A 16 3.77 -0.15 11.33
N ALA A 17 3.69 -1.46 11.39
CA ALA A 17 2.71 -2.16 12.23
C ALA A 17 2.88 -1.81 13.72
N VAL A 18 4.12 -1.71 14.20
CA VAL A 18 4.42 -1.29 15.59
C VAL A 18 3.98 0.16 15.83
N ARG A 19 4.29 1.09 14.91
CA ARG A 19 3.89 2.50 15.02
C ARG A 19 2.37 2.69 15.01
N LEU A 20 1.65 1.81 14.34
CA LEU A 20 0.20 1.87 14.15
C LEU A 20 -0.56 0.83 15.00
N ALA A 21 0.10 0.25 16.02
CA ALA A 21 -0.48 -0.81 16.86
C ALA A 21 -1.83 -0.41 17.47
N GLY A 22 -2.02 0.86 17.85
CA GLY A 22 -3.28 1.39 18.38
C GLY A 22 -4.46 1.39 17.40
N LEU A 23 -4.21 1.19 16.10
CA LEU A 23 -5.27 1.15 15.07
C LEU A 23 -5.73 -0.28 14.74
N ASN A 24 -5.13 -1.31 15.34
CA ASN A 24 -5.44 -2.72 15.10
C ASN A 24 -5.50 -3.08 13.59
N LEU A 25 -4.44 -2.71 12.86
CA LEU A 25 -4.28 -2.95 11.43
C LEU A 25 -3.20 -3.99 11.16
N THR A 26 -3.44 -4.86 10.19
CA THR A 26 -2.40 -5.73 9.63
C THR A 26 -1.49 -4.95 8.66
N ALA A 27 -0.28 -5.45 8.40
CA ALA A 27 0.63 -4.85 7.42
C ALA A 27 -0.01 -4.66 6.04
N SER A 28 -0.80 -5.63 5.58
CA SER A 28 -1.51 -5.55 4.30
C SER A 28 -2.62 -4.48 4.31
N GLU A 29 -3.33 -4.31 5.42
CA GLU A 29 -4.33 -3.25 5.59
C GLU A 29 -3.66 -1.87 5.59
N ILE A 30 -2.52 -1.73 6.28
CA ILE A 30 -1.72 -0.50 6.28
C ILE A 30 -1.28 -0.14 4.86
N ASN A 31 -0.77 -1.12 4.10
CA ASN A 31 -0.32 -0.91 2.73
C ASN A 31 -1.47 -0.41 1.83
N VAL A 32 -2.64 -1.04 1.89
CA VAL A 32 -3.82 -0.63 1.12
C VAL A 32 -4.27 0.78 1.50
N LEU A 33 -4.40 1.06 2.80
CA LEU A 33 -4.84 2.38 3.28
C LEU A 33 -3.86 3.49 2.92
N ALA A 34 -2.55 3.25 3.05
CA ALA A 34 -1.52 4.22 2.67
C ALA A 34 -1.57 4.56 1.17
N ASN A 35 -1.86 3.58 0.31
CA ASN A 35 -2.03 3.80 -1.12
C ASN A 35 -3.33 4.52 -1.49
N LEU A 36 -4.36 4.44 -0.65
CA LEU A 36 -5.62 5.18 -0.82
C LEU A 36 -5.60 6.58 -0.18
N ALA A 37 -4.54 6.93 0.57
CA ALA A 37 -4.48 8.16 1.35
C ALA A 37 -4.47 9.46 0.51
N ASP A 38 -4.26 9.37 -0.80
CA ASP A 38 -4.43 10.48 -1.74
C ASP A 38 -5.92 10.82 -2.00
N GLY A 39 -6.85 10.04 -1.45
CA GLY A 39 -8.29 10.21 -1.57
C GLY A 39 -8.89 9.78 -2.91
N ARG A 40 -8.08 9.24 -3.84
CA ARG A 40 -8.57 8.80 -5.15
C ARG A 40 -9.27 7.46 -5.06
N THR A 41 -10.39 7.36 -5.76
CA THR A 41 -11.07 6.07 -5.98
C THR A 41 -10.26 5.22 -6.95
N ARG A 42 -10.09 3.93 -6.65
CA ARG A 42 -9.35 2.98 -7.48
C ARG A 42 -10.18 1.74 -7.79
N SER A 43 -9.98 1.18 -8.97
CA SER A 43 -10.44 -0.18 -9.26
C SER A 43 -9.61 -1.20 -8.45
N ILE A 44 -10.14 -2.42 -8.31
CA ILE A 44 -9.40 -3.51 -7.64
C ILE A 44 -8.10 -3.83 -8.39
N GLY A 45 -8.11 -3.75 -9.73
CA GLY A 45 -6.91 -3.97 -10.55
C GLY A 45 -5.82 -2.93 -10.32
N GLU A 46 -6.17 -1.63 -10.33
CA GLU A 46 -5.25 -0.54 -10.02
C GLU A 46 -4.67 -0.69 -8.61
N LEU A 47 -5.53 -0.95 -7.63
CA LEU A 47 -5.10 -1.11 -6.24
C LEU A 47 -4.19 -2.34 -6.06
N GLY A 48 -4.45 -3.43 -6.78
CA GLY A 48 -3.59 -4.62 -6.80
C GLY A 48 -2.19 -4.31 -7.35
N SER A 49 -2.12 -3.50 -8.41
CA SER A 49 -0.85 -3.04 -8.99
C SER A 49 -0.11 -2.10 -8.03
N ASP A 50 -0.79 -1.09 -7.48
CA ASP A 50 -0.20 -0.10 -6.58
C ASP A 50 0.35 -0.74 -5.30
N THR A 51 -0.35 -1.74 -4.75
CA THR A 51 0.04 -2.44 -3.53
C THR A 51 0.93 -3.66 -3.76
N ALA A 52 1.19 -4.04 -5.01
CA ALA A 52 1.83 -5.29 -5.40
C ALA A 52 1.17 -6.52 -4.74
N THR A 53 -0.15 -6.49 -4.59
CA THR A 53 -0.91 -7.51 -3.88
C THR A 53 -1.69 -8.39 -4.87
N ARG A 54 -1.64 -9.71 -4.67
CA ARG A 54 -2.42 -10.66 -5.49
C ARG A 54 -3.93 -10.43 -5.30
N PRO A 55 -4.75 -10.62 -6.35
CA PRO A 55 -6.19 -10.35 -6.30
C PRO A 55 -6.91 -11.06 -5.14
N THR A 56 -6.59 -12.33 -4.89
CA THR A 56 -7.19 -13.12 -3.79
C THR A 56 -6.88 -12.54 -2.42
N THR A 57 -5.63 -12.14 -2.19
CA THR A 57 -5.19 -11.50 -0.94
C THR A 57 -5.83 -10.13 -0.80
N LEU A 58 -5.85 -9.33 -1.88
CA LEU A 58 -6.45 -8.00 -1.88
C LEU A 58 -7.94 -8.06 -1.54
N THR A 59 -8.70 -9.01 -2.11
CA THR A 59 -10.11 -9.20 -1.78
C THR A 59 -10.31 -9.42 -0.28
N SER A 60 -9.54 -10.32 0.33
CA SER A 60 -9.62 -10.58 1.77
C SER A 60 -9.26 -9.35 2.62
N VAL A 61 -8.27 -8.54 2.19
CA VAL A 61 -7.90 -7.30 2.86
C VAL A 61 -9.04 -6.28 2.78
N LEU A 62 -9.59 -6.09 1.58
CA LEU A 62 -10.70 -5.16 1.36
C LEU A 62 -11.95 -5.56 2.15
N ASP A 63 -12.28 -6.85 2.24
CA ASP A 63 -13.41 -7.34 3.04
C ASP A 63 -13.24 -7.00 4.53
N ARG A 64 -12.02 -7.07 5.06
CA ARG A 64 -11.74 -6.64 6.44
C ARG A 64 -11.85 -5.13 6.61
N LEU A 65 -11.34 -4.35 5.65
CA LEU A 65 -11.42 -2.89 5.70
C LEU A 65 -12.86 -2.37 5.55
N VAL A 66 -13.69 -3.05 4.77
CA VAL A 66 -15.14 -2.77 4.69
C VAL A 66 -15.81 -3.05 6.04
N ARG A 67 -15.52 -4.19 6.69
CA ARG A 67 -16.07 -4.52 8.02
C ARG A 67 -15.64 -3.54 9.11
N LYS A 68 -14.46 -2.90 8.97
CA LYS A 68 -13.97 -1.84 9.86
C LYS A 68 -14.53 -0.46 9.51
N ASP A 69 -15.36 -0.36 8.47
CA ASP A 69 -15.89 0.89 7.92
C ASP A 69 -14.82 1.89 7.48
N TYR A 70 -13.69 1.40 6.96
CA TYR A 70 -12.61 2.26 6.44
C TYR A 70 -12.68 2.46 4.94
N VAL A 71 -13.27 1.52 4.21
CA VAL A 71 -13.46 1.61 2.76
C VAL A 71 -14.88 1.22 2.35
N THR A 72 -15.34 1.78 1.24
CA THR A 72 -16.54 1.35 0.51
C THR A 72 -16.15 0.66 -0.78
N ARG A 73 -17.00 -0.27 -1.24
CA ARG A 73 -16.89 -0.94 -2.55
C ARG A 73 -18.18 -0.71 -3.30
N GLU A 74 -18.08 -0.06 -4.44
CA GLU A 74 -19.21 0.23 -5.31
C GLU A 74 -18.96 -0.37 -6.69
N LEU A 75 -20.02 -0.78 -7.38
CA LEU A 75 -19.90 -1.24 -8.76
C LEU A 75 -19.37 -0.09 -9.64
N ASP A 76 -18.44 -0.39 -10.53
CA ASP A 76 -17.95 0.59 -11.47
C ASP A 76 -19.09 0.95 -12.45
N PRO A 77 -19.44 2.23 -12.60
CA PRO A 77 -20.47 2.65 -13.55
C PRO A 77 -20.16 2.27 -15.01
N GLY A 78 -18.86 2.18 -15.35
CA GLY A 78 -18.39 1.84 -16.70
C GLY A 78 -18.21 0.35 -16.93
N ASP A 79 -18.07 -0.45 -15.87
CA ASP A 79 -17.88 -1.91 -15.95
C ASP A 79 -18.54 -2.60 -14.75
N ARG A 80 -19.74 -3.13 -14.96
CA ARG A 80 -20.53 -3.84 -13.95
C ARG A 80 -19.86 -5.12 -13.40
N ARG A 81 -18.73 -5.53 -13.95
CA ARG A 81 -17.93 -6.67 -13.45
C ARG A 81 -16.80 -6.22 -12.54
N SER A 82 -16.59 -4.91 -12.44
CA SER A 82 -15.54 -4.30 -11.62
C SER A 82 -16.11 -3.54 -10.44
N PHE A 83 -15.32 -3.43 -9.38
CA PHE A 83 -15.63 -2.63 -8.21
C PHE A 83 -14.62 -1.50 -8.09
N ARG A 84 -15.11 -0.36 -7.64
CA ARG A 84 -14.30 0.79 -7.22
C ARG A 84 -14.23 0.84 -5.70
N VAL A 85 -13.06 1.15 -5.20
CA VAL A 85 -12.76 1.25 -3.78
C VAL A 85 -12.50 2.70 -3.43
N SER A 86 -13.18 3.19 -2.40
CA SER A 86 -13.02 4.55 -1.88
C SER A 86 -12.89 4.53 -0.36
N LEU A 87 -12.23 5.54 0.20
CA LEU A 87 -12.17 5.71 1.65
C LEU A 87 -13.47 6.32 2.20
N THR A 88 -13.92 5.82 3.34
CA THR A 88 -14.91 6.50 4.18
C THR A 88 -14.29 7.72 4.88
N ALA A 89 -15.07 8.47 5.66
CA ALA A 89 -14.55 9.56 6.49
C ALA A 89 -13.53 9.04 7.52
N ASP A 90 -13.85 7.95 8.21
CA ASP A 90 -12.93 7.27 9.14
C ASP A 90 -11.73 6.66 8.42
N GLY A 91 -11.96 6.06 7.26
CA GLY A 91 -10.90 5.54 6.41
C GLY A 91 -9.89 6.60 6.03
N ARG A 92 -10.31 7.83 5.68
CA ARG A 92 -9.41 8.94 5.37
C ARG A 92 -8.53 9.31 6.57
N ARG A 93 -9.09 9.34 7.77
CA ARG A 93 -8.34 9.62 9.00
C ARG A 93 -7.28 8.55 9.26
N VAL A 94 -7.64 7.28 9.15
CA VAL A 94 -6.75 6.13 9.37
C VAL A 94 -5.70 6.02 8.26
N ALA A 95 -6.08 6.22 7.00
CA ALA A 95 -5.17 6.23 5.86
C ALA A 95 -4.14 7.36 5.97
N GLY A 96 -4.57 8.55 6.42
CA GLY A 96 -3.68 9.67 6.70
C GLY A 96 -2.65 9.34 7.79
N ALA A 97 -3.06 8.68 8.87
CA ALA A 97 -2.15 8.22 9.91
C ALA A 97 -1.15 7.16 9.39
N ALA A 98 -1.62 6.22 8.57
CA ALA A 98 -0.77 5.20 7.95
C ALA A 98 0.28 5.83 7.03
N ARG A 99 -0.12 6.80 6.21
CA ARG A 99 0.78 7.53 5.32
C ARG A 99 1.80 8.36 6.10
N ALA A 100 1.36 9.11 7.11
CA ALA A 100 2.25 9.91 7.95
C ALA A 100 3.30 9.03 8.66
N ALA A 101 2.91 7.86 9.16
CA ALA A 101 3.84 6.91 9.77
C ALA A 101 4.87 6.37 8.75
N ALA A 102 4.46 6.12 7.51
CA ALA A 102 5.36 5.70 6.44
C ALA A 102 6.36 6.81 6.07
N GLU A 103 5.90 8.04 5.90
CA GLU A 103 6.73 9.21 5.60
C GLU A 103 7.72 9.52 6.72
N ASP A 104 7.31 9.36 7.98
CA ASP A 104 8.19 9.53 9.14
C ASP A 104 9.26 8.42 9.21
N LEU A 105 8.88 7.17 8.95
CA LEU A 105 9.80 6.06 8.85
C LEU A 105 10.83 6.28 7.74
N GLU A 106 10.37 6.69 6.56
CA GLU A 106 11.22 6.99 5.40
C GLU A 106 12.23 8.10 5.75
N ARG A 107 11.76 9.22 6.28
CA ARG A 107 12.62 10.35 6.70
C ARG A 107 13.69 9.91 7.70
N THR A 108 13.32 9.09 8.68
CA THR A 108 14.25 8.62 9.70
C THR A 108 15.27 7.61 9.15
N ALA A 109 14.80 6.64 8.37
CA ALA A 109 15.62 5.57 7.82
C ALA A 109 16.61 6.07 6.75
N LEU A 110 16.21 7.08 5.98
CA LEU A 110 16.97 7.59 4.84
C LEU A 110 17.73 8.88 5.13
N ALA A 111 17.76 9.33 6.39
CA ALA A 111 18.40 10.60 6.77
C ALA A 111 19.89 10.73 6.38
N ALA A 112 20.60 9.60 6.27
CA ALA A 112 22.01 9.55 5.88
C ALA A 112 22.25 9.04 4.44
N VAL A 113 21.18 8.84 3.65
CA VAL A 113 21.26 8.33 2.28
C VAL A 113 21.28 9.51 1.30
N SER A 114 22.24 9.49 0.34
CA SER A 114 22.34 10.57 -0.63
C SER A 114 21.21 10.51 -1.69
N ASP A 115 20.92 11.66 -2.30
CA ASP A 115 19.95 11.73 -3.41
C ASP A 115 20.36 10.85 -4.60
N ALA A 116 21.65 10.69 -4.84
CA ALA A 116 22.17 9.81 -5.89
C ALA A 116 21.86 8.35 -5.60
N ASP A 117 22.01 7.90 -4.35
CA ASP A 117 21.66 6.53 -3.92
C ASP A 117 20.17 6.29 -4.01
N LEU A 118 19.35 7.26 -3.62
CA LEU A 118 17.90 7.19 -3.75
C LEU A 118 17.46 7.11 -5.22
N ALA A 119 18.09 7.87 -6.10
CA ALA A 119 17.84 7.79 -7.53
C ALA A 119 18.22 6.41 -8.09
N GLY A 120 19.38 5.87 -7.71
CA GLY A 120 19.80 4.51 -8.06
C GLY A 120 18.84 3.44 -7.56
N PHE A 121 18.39 3.55 -6.33
CA PHE A 121 17.39 2.64 -5.76
C PHE A 121 16.06 2.65 -6.54
N ARG A 122 15.57 3.84 -6.94
CA ARG A 122 14.37 3.98 -7.79
C ARG A 122 14.52 3.33 -9.16
N VAL A 123 15.71 3.37 -9.75
CA VAL A 123 15.99 2.69 -11.02
C VAL A 123 15.91 1.18 -10.85
N VAL A 124 16.56 0.65 -9.81
CA VAL A 124 16.56 -0.80 -9.52
C VAL A 124 15.18 -1.32 -9.20
N THR A 125 14.43 -0.65 -8.33
CA THR A 125 13.07 -1.09 -7.96
C THR A 125 12.13 -1.06 -9.16
N ARG A 126 12.23 -0.05 -10.04
CA ARG A 126 11.45 0.03 -11.27
C ARG A 126 11.76 -1.12 -12.23
N ALA A 127 13.03 -1.48 -12.40
CA ALA A 127 13.43 -2.62 -13.20
C ALA A 127 12.89 -3.95 -12.65
N LEU A 128 12.90 -4.13 -11.32
CA LEU A 128 12.38 -5.33 -10.68
C LEU A 128 10.85 -5.46 -10.78
N THR A 129 10.11 -4.35 -10.69
CA THR A 129 8.65 -4.38 -10.87
C THR A 129 8.24 -4.66 -12.31
N ALA A 130 8.98 -4.18 -13.30
CA ALA A 130 8.71 -4.44 -14.71
C ALA A 130 8.80 -5.93 -15.08
N VAL A 131 9.58 -6.74 -14.37
CA VAL A 131 9.68 -8.20 -14.62
C VAL A 131 8.34 -8.90 -14.36
N THR A 132 7.53 -8.41 -13.45
CA THR A 132 6.22 -9.01 -13.12
C THR A 132 5.14 -8.71 -14.17
N GLU A 133 5.30 -7.70 -14.98
CA GLU A 133 4.37 -7.31 -16.04
C GLU A 133 4.55 -8.15 -17.32
N VAL A 134 5.78 -8.64 -17.55
CA VAL A 134 6.11 -9.46 -18.73
C VAL A 134 5.61 -10.91 -18.60
N SER A 135 5.27 -11.35 -17.39
CA SER A 135 4.83 -12.73 -17.08
C SER A 135 3.30 -12.89 -17.03
N ARG A 136 2.55 -11.91 -17.53
CA ARG A 136 1.10 -11.92 -17.71
C ARG A 136 0.76 -11.96 -19.20
#